data_387ace1ffa71963f0b9a6338afc92d6b
#
_entry.id   387ace1ffa71963f0b9a6338afc92d6b
#
_cell.length_a   1.000
_cell.length_b   1.000
_cell.length_c   1.000
_cell.angle_alpha   90.00
_cell.angle_beta   90.00
_cell.angle_gamma   90.00
#
_symmetry.space_group_name_H-M   'P 1'
#
loop_
_entity.id
_entity.type
_entity.pdbx_description
1 polymer ?
#
loop_
_entity_poly.entity_id
_entity_poly.type
_entity_poly.pdbx_seq_one_letter_code
_entity_poly.pdbx_strand_id
1 'polypeptide(L)'
;MASVARHLVPEAAEAELCAQIDRTLAAGLRPTHLDAYMAAAMLPGLLAAHVRLGEEYGLWPVLPRSIRWAPGPDAYHAAVAALDAAGRPVADHCRGTLAVEADALAPGWQAVVAALPPGVTHLALHATVPGDFAGIARDHAGWRFREYEWLAGGGLSALCDAAGVRLLGCRAVQALWRTSGPARH
;
A
#
# COMPACT_ATOMS: atom_id res chain seq x y z
N MET A 1 -10.53 -13.47 -4.79
CA MET A 1 -11.37 -12.29 -4.47
C MET A 1 -12.87 -12.62 -4.49
N ALA A 2 -13.48 -13.14 -5.57
CA ALA A 2 -14.91 -13.42 -5.61
C ALA A 2 -15.40 -14.40 -4.52
N SER A 3 -14.58 -15.38 -4.14
CA SER A 3 -14.92 -16.31 -3.04
C SER A 3 -14.91 -15.61 -1.67
N VAL A 4 -13.94 -14.77 -1.42
CA VAL A 4 -13.84 -13.99 -0.16
C VAL A 4 -15.04 -13.06 -0.01
N ALA A 5 -15.40 -12.34 -1.07
CA ALA A 5 -16.54 -11.41 -1.03
C ALA A 5 -17.87 -12.09 -0.70
N ARG A 6 -18.05 -13.36 -1.13
CA ARG A 6 -19.31 -14.12 -0.86
C ARG A 6 -19.45 -14.60 0.59
N HIS A 7 -18.36 -14.77 1.31
CA HIS A 7 -18.35 -15.29 2.68
C HIS A 7 -17.92 -14.24 3.71
N LEU A 8 -17.78 -12.99 3.27
CA LEU A 8 -17.37 -11.89 4.12
C LEU A 8 -18.48 -11.59 5.14
N VAL A 9 -18.11 -11.62 6.41
CA VAL A 9 -18.88 -11.07 7.53
C VAL A 9 -18.17 -9.78 7.94
N PRO A 10 -18.68 -8.59 7.57
CA PRO A 10 -17.96 -7.33 7.75
C PRO A 10 -17.54 -7.07 9.19
N GLU A 11 -18.41 -7.34 10.15
CA GLU A 11 -18.17 -7.11 11.57
C GLU A 11 -17.03 -8.00 12.11
N ALA A 12 -17.00 -9.26 11.69
CA ALA A 12 -15.94 -10.19 12.09
C ALA A 12 -14.59 -9.78 11.45
N ALA A 13 -14.62 -9.35 10.19
CA ALA A 13 -13.42 -8.90 9.50
C ALA A 13 -12.89 -7.59 10.11
N GLU A 14 -13.76 -6.67 10.50
CA GLU A 14 -13.36 -5.45 11.19
C GLU A 14 -12.74 -5.76 12.56
N ALA A 15 -13.34 -6.66 13.35
CA ALA A 15 -12.77 -7.09 14.63
C ALA A 15 -11.38 -7.70 14.46
N GLU A 16 -11.16 -8.48 13.39
CA GLU A 16 -9.84 -9.03 13.07
C GLU A 16 -8.85 -7.93 12.70
N LEU A 17 -9.25 -6.93 11.89
CA LEU A 17 -8.38 -5.80 11.55
C LEU A 17 -7.98 -5.00 12.80
N CYS A 18 -8.90 -4.74 13.71
CA CYS A 18 -8.61 -4.11 15.00
C CYS A 18 -7.58 -4.93 15.79
N ALA A 19 -7.81 -6.24 15.91
CA ALA A 19 -6.91 -7.13 16.64
C ALA A 19 -5.50 -7.17 16.05
N GLN A 20 -5.35 -7.10 14.72
CA GLN A 20 -4.05 -7.00 14.05
C GLN A 20 -3.32 -5.69 14.39
N ILE A 21 -4.03 -4.56 14.38
CA ILE A 21 -3.46 -3.26 14.73
C ILE A 21 -3.04 -3.26 16.21
N ASP A 22 -3.93 -3.68 17.11
CA ASP A 22 -3.69 -3.71 18.54
C ASP A 22 -2.51 -4.62 18.91
N ARG A 23 -2.41 -5.79 18.27
CA ARG A 23 -1.28 -6.71 18.46
C ARG A 23 0.03 -6.07 17.97
N THR A 24 0.01 -5.34 16.88
CA THR A 24 1.17 -4.62 16.36
C THR A 24 1.64 -3.55 17.34
N LEU A 25 0.70 -2.77 17.88
CA LEU A 25 0.98 -1.73 18.87
C LEU A 25 1.48 -2.33 20.19
N ALA A 26 0.86 -3.42 20.67
CA ALA A 26 1.26 -4.13 21.89
C ALA A 26 2.67 -4.74 21.78
N ALA A 27 3.11 -5.09 20.57
CA ALA A 27 4.49 -5.52 20.27
C ALA A 27 5.50 -4.35 20.24
N GLY A 28 5.09 -3.11 20.55
CA GLY A 28 5.95 -1.93 20.53
C GLY A 28 6.27 -1.39 19.12
N LEU A 29 5.64 -1.92 18.09
CA LEU A 29 5.80 -1.43 16.73
C LEU A 29 4.99 -0.14 16.55
N ARG A 30 5.45 0.70 15.62
CA ARG A 30 4.81 1.98 15.28
C ARG A 30 4.37 1.96 13.81
N PRO A 31 3.24 1.34 13.49
CA PRO A 31 2.71 1.34 12.13
C PRO A 31 2.43 2.76 11.65
N THR A 32 2.55 2.99 10.37
CA THR A 32 2.35 4.31 9.75
C THR A 32 1.13 4.35 8.85
N HIS A 33 0.70 3.22 8.37
CA HIS A 33 -0.36 3.11 7.38
C HIS A 33 -1.08 1.77 7.50
N LEU A 34 -2.23 1.70 6.89
CA LEU A 34 -2.98 0.47 6.64
C LEU A 34 -2.90 0.18 5.14
N ASP A 35 -2.35 -0.96 4.78
CA ASP A 35 -2.33 -1.45 3.42
C ASP A 35 -3.21 -2.69 3.27
N ALA A 36 -3.85 -2.84 2.12
CA ALA A 36 -4.80 -3.90 1.86
C ALA A 36 -4.16 -5.00 1.01
N TYR A 37 -3.61 -6.05 1.63
CA TYR A 37 -3.09 -7.18 0.89
C TYR A 37 -4.13 -7.70 -0.10
N MET A 38 -3.74 -7.82 -1.38
CA MET A 38 -4.62 -8.17 -2.50
C MET A 38 -5.91 -7.34 -2.57
N ALA A 39 -5.89 -6.10 -2.06
CA ALA A 39 -7.05 -5.21 -1.96
C ALA A 39 -8.25 -5.77 -1.18
N ALA A 40 -8.06 -6.70 -0.28
CA ALA A 40 -9.14 -7.31 0.48
C ALA A 40 -9.92 -6.26 1.29
N ALA A 41 -9.25 -5.31 1.95
CA ALA A 41 -9.91 -4.23 2.69
C ALA A 41 -10.60 -3.19 1.80
N MET A 42 -10.40 -3.24 0.48
CA MET A 42 -11.10 -2.39 -0.49
C MET A 42 -12.44 -3.00 -0.97
N LEU A 43 -12.80 -4.21 -0.51
CA LEU A 43 -14.13 -4.77 -0.76
C LEU A 43 -15.21 -3.84 -0.20
N PRO A 44 -16.37 -3.67 -0.88
CA PRO A 44 -17.41 -2.74 -0.47
C PRO A 44 -17.82 -2.87 1.00
N GLY A 45 -17.85 -4.10 1.54
CA GLY A 45 -18.18 -4.35 2.95
C GLY A 45 -17.09 -3.98 3.96
N LEU A 46 -15.84 -3.73 3.52
CA LEU A 46 -14.71 -3.43 4.41
C LEU A 46 -14.11 -2.04 4.19
N LEU A 47 -14.38 -1.42 3.06
CA LEU A 47 -13.74 -0.15 2.69
C LEU A 47 -14.00 0.96 3.74
N ALA A 48 -15.25 1.07 4.21
CA ALA A 48 -15.61 2.04 5.23
C ALA A 48 -14.89 1.76 6.57
N ALA A 49 -14.78 0.49 6.96
CA ALA A 49 -14.02 0.08 8.14
C ALA A 49 -12.54 0.43 7.98
N HIS A 50 -11.94 0.16 6.82
CA HIS A 50 -10.54 0.47 6.54
C HIS A 50 -10.23 1.97 6.70
N VAL A 51 -11.09 2.84 6.18
CA VAL A 51 -10.96 4.30 6.35
C VAL A 51 -11.15 4.70 7.81
N ARG A 52 -12.19 4.20 8.48
CA ARG A 52 -12.49 4.51 9.88
C ARG A 52 -11.35 4.09 10.81
N LEU A 53 -10.80 2.89 10.65
CA LEU A 53 -9.65 2.43 11.41
C LEU A 53 -8.41 3.31 11.18
N GLY A 54 -8.20 3.76 9.95
CA GLY A 54 -7.18 4.76 9.65
C GLY A 54 -7.35 6.05 10.45
N GLU A 55 -8.59 6.52 10.64
CA GLU A 55 -8.91 7.67 11.46
C GLU A 55 -8.68 7.40 12.95
N GLU A 56 -9.23 6.30 13.46
CA GLU A 56 -9.21 5.95 14.89
C GLU A 56 -7.78 5.74 15.41
N TYR A 57 -6.96 5.03 14.64
CA TYR A 57 -5.58 4.71 15.02
C TYR A 57 -4.56 5.75 14.52
N GLY A 58 -4.99 6.74 13.76
CA GLY A 58 -4.09 7.73 13.15
C GLY A 58 -3.11 7.12 12.18
N LEU A 59 -3.57 6.14 11.42
CA LEU A 59 -2.82 5.42 10.38
C LEU A 59 -3.34 5.84 8.99
N TRP A 60 -2.44 6.13 8.08
CA TRP A 60 -2.84 6.48 6.72
C TRP A 60 -3.42 5.27 5.98
N PRO A 61 -4.72 5.26 5.60
CA PRO A 61 -5.26 4.21 4.77
C PRO A 61 -4.77 4.40 3.33
N VAL A 62 -4.10 3.40 2.77
CA VAL A 62 -3.55 3.48 1.42
C VAL A 62 -4.65 3.24 0.39
N LEU A 63 -5.19 4.33 -0.14
CA LEU A 63 -6.25 4.32 -1.16
C LEU A 63 -5.82 5.21 -2.35
N PRO A 64 -5.07 4.68 -3.34
CA PRO A 64 -4.64 5.48 -4.48
C PRO A 64 -5.81 5.91 -5.37
N ARG A 65 -5.80 7.17 -5.85
CA ARG A 65 -6.85 7.69 -6.75
C ARG A 65 -6.99 6.86 -8.03
N SER A 66 -5.86 6.51 -8.64
CA SER A 66 -5.84 5.72 -9.85
C SER A 66 -5.56 4.24 -9.57
N ILE A 67 -6.61 3.48 -9.33
CA ILE A 67 -6.55 2.03 -9.22
C ILE A 67 -7.48 1.40 -10.27
N ARG A 68 -6.94 0.54 -11.12
CA ARG A 68 -7.70 -0.03 -12.25
C ARG A 68 -8.62 -1.18 -11.87
N TRP A 69 -8.48 -1.74 -10.69
CA TRP A 69 -9.08 -3.01 -10.31
C TRP A 69 -9.72 -2.99 -8.91
N ALA A 70 -10.19 -1.81 -8.46
CA ALA A 70 -10.89 -1.73 -7.19
C ALA A 70 -12.16 -2.59 -7.22
N PRO A 71 -12.35 -3.48 -6.25
CA PRO A 71 -13.62 -4.17 -6.11
C PRO A 71 -14.68 -3.14 -5.68
N GLY A 72 -15.77 -3.03 -6.46
CA GLY A 72 -16.79 -2.01 -6.23
C GLY A 72 -16.28 -0.59 -6.53
N PRO A 73 -15.98 -0.29 -7.79
CA PRO A 73 -15.30 0.96 -8.18
C PRO A 73 -16.06 2.22 -7.75
N ASP A 74 -17.38 2.23 -7.75
CA ASP A 74 -18.17 3.41 -7.37
C ASP A 74 -17.99 3.74 -5.87
N ALA A 75 -18.08 2.74 -5.01
CA ALA A 75 -17.85 2.91 -3.56
C ALA A 75 -16.41 3.34 -3.27
N TYR A 76 -15.45 2.79 -4.00
CA TYR A 76 -14.05 3.15 -3.87
C TYR A 76 -13.80 4.62 -4.26
N HIS A 77 -14.27 5.03 -5.42
CA HIS A 77 -14.12 6.41 -5.89
C HIS A 77 -14.85 7.41 -4.98
N ALA A 78 -16.02 7.03 -4.45
CA ALA A 78 -16.73 7.86 -3.49
C ALA A 78 -15.93 8.04 -2.18
N ALA A 79 -15.30 6.98 -1.67
CA ALA A 79 -14.44 7.05 -0.48
C ALA A 79 -13.22 7.95 -0.72
N VAL A 80 -12.55 7.80 -1.86
CA VAL A 80 -11.41 8.66 -2.24
C VAL A 80 -11.85 10.12 -2.37
N ALA A 81 -12.97 10.40 -3.03
CA ALA A 81 -13.51 11.76 -3.16
C ALA A 81 -13.87 12.37 -1.81
N ALA A 82 -14.40 11.59 -0.87
CA ALA A 82 -14.69 12.06 0.49
C ALA A 82 -13.42 12.43 1.25
N LEU A 83 -12.34 11.63 1.11
CA LEU A 83 -11.03 11.96 1.69
C LEU A 83 -10.46 13.25 1.10
N ASP A 84 -10.57 13.44 -0.21
CA ASP A 84 -10.14 14.67 -0.88
C ASP A 84 -10.91 15.89 -0.39
N ALA A 85 -12.23 15.79 -0.32
CA ALA A 85 -13.07 16.86 0.17
C ALA A 85 -12.78 17.23 1.64
N ALA A 86 -12.31 16.25 2.43
CA ALA A 86 -11.85 16.45 3.81
C ALA A 86 -10.40 16.94 3.91
N GLY A 87 -9.71 17.19 2.79
CA GLY A 87 -8.31 17.61 2.75
C GLY A 87 -7.33 16.54 3.26
N ARG A 88 -7.72 15.27 3.21
CA ARG A 88 -6.87 14.15 3.64
C ARG A 88 -5.84 13.78 2.58
N PRO A 89 -4.61 13.42 2.96
CA PRO A 89 -3.62 12.96 1.99
C PRO A 89 -4.05 11.63 1.36
N VAL A 90 -4.07 11.60 0.03
CA VAL A 90 -4.36 10.43 -0.79
C VAL A 90 -3.22 10.26 -1.78
N ALA A 91 -2.79 9.03 -2.04
CA ALA A 91 -1.84 8.79 -3.12
C ALA A 91 -2.52 8.98 -4.48
N ASP A 92 -1.84 9.66 -5.42
CA ASP A 92 -2.42 9.88 -6.75
C ASP A 92 -2.38 8.61 -7.59
N HIS A 93 -1.30 7.84 -7.44
CA HIS A 93 -1.02 6.66 -8.26
C HIS A 93 -0.56 5.48 -7.42
N CYS A 94 -0.69 4.28 -7.99
CA CYS A 94 -0.12 3.06 -7.45
C CYS A 94 0.67 2.32 -8.52
N ARG A 95 1.81 1.78 -8.14
CA ARG A 95 2.62 0.87 -8.95
C ARG A 95 3.00 -0.33 -8.10
N GLY A 96 2.96 -1.50 -8.70
CA GLY A 96 3.37 -2.74 -8.06
C GLY A 96 4.79 -3.13 -8.42
N THR A 97 5.27 -4.15 -7.72
CA THR A 97 6.53 -4.84 -7.99
C THR A 97 6.61 -5.36 -9.43
N LEU A 98 7.82 -5.50 -9.94
CA LEU A 98 8.10 -6.10 -11.25
C LEU A 98 8.47 -7.60 -11.05
N ALA A 99 7.58 -8.48 -11.45
CA ALA A 99 7.82 -9.93 -11.43
C ALA A 99 8.57 -10.36 -12.70
N VAL A 100 9.84 -9.96 -12.83
CA VAL A 100 10.66 -10.14 -14.03
C VAL A 100 11.96 -10.88 -13.74
N GLU A 101 12.64 -11.33 -14.80
CA GLU A 101 13.97 -11.93 -14.71
C GLU A 101 15.05 -10.88 -14.37
N ALA A 102 16.22 -11.35 -13.97
CA ALA A 102 17.28 -10.50 -13.40
C ALA A 102 17.76 -9.39 -14.36
N ASP A 103 17.91 -9.73 -15.63
CA ASP A 103 18.36 -8.80 -16.69
C ASP A 103 17.32 -7.74 -17.02
N ALA A 104 16.05 -8.02 -16.81
CA ALA A 104 14.95 -7.09 -17.04
C ALA A 104 14.59 -6.22 -15.82
N LEU A 105 15.16 -6.49 -14.63
CA LEU A 105 14.77 -5.81 -13.40
C LEU A 105 15.16 -4.33 -13.40
N ALA A 106 16.42 -4.01 -13.60
CA ALA A 106 16.90 -2.62 -13.61
C ALA A 106 16.33 -1.81 -14.79
N PRO A 107 16.32 -2.32 -16.04
CA PRO A 107 15.66 -1.62 -17.15
C PRO A 107 14.16 -1.42 -16.93
N GLY A 108 13.48 -2.41 -16.34
CA GLY A 108 12.06 -2.32 -16.02
C GLY A 108 11.77 -1.21 -15.01
N TRP A 109 12.52 -1.14 -13.93
CA TRP A 109 12.38 -0.06 -12.95
C TRP A 109 12.78 1.30 -13.51
N GLN A 110 13.79 1.37 -14.37
CA GLN A 110 14.14 2.61 -15.09
C GLN A 110 12.95 3.11 -15.92
N ALA A 111 12.29 2.22 -16.65
CA ALA A 111 11.10 2.56 -17.43
C ALA A 111 9.92 3.01 -16.53
N VAL A 112 9.70 2.33 -15.40
CA VAL A 112 8.68 2.73 -14.43
C VAL A 112 8.96 4.12 -13.87
N VAL A 113 10.18 4.39 -13.41
CA VAL A 113 10.55 5.69 -12.82
C VAL A 113 10.45 6.81 -13.85
N ALA A 114 10.93 6.58 -15.09
CA ALA A 114 10.84 7.55 -16.18
C ALA A 114 9.39 7.86 -16.58
N ALA A 115 8.46 6.94 -16.38
CA ALA A 115 7.05 7.09 -16.72
C ALA A 115 6.17 7.49 -15.52
N LEU A 116 6.74 7.83 -14.37
CA LEU A 116 5.96 8.29 -13.22
C LEU A 116 5.28 9.62 -13.55
N PRO A 117 3.96 9.70 -13.41
CA PRO A 117 3.27 10.97 -13.56
C PRO A 117 3.54 11.89 -12.37
N PRO A 118 3.30 13.20 -12.50
CA PRO A 118 3.34 14.14 -11.39
C PRO A 118 2.40 13.70 -10.25
N GLY A 119 2.81 13.96 -9.00
CA GLY A 119 2.04 13.60 -7.81
C GLY A 119 2.71 12.56 -6.93
N VAL A 120 1.95 11.96 -6.03
CA VAL A 120 2.41 10.94 -5.10
C VAL A 120 2.07 9.54 -5.61
N THR A 121 3.10 8.75 -5.89
CA THR A 121 2.92 7.34 -6.27
C THR A 121 3.23 6.42 -5.10
N HIS A 122 2.26 5.61 -4.69
CA HIS A 122 2.50 4.50 -3.77
C HIS A 122 3.15 3.34 -4.52
N LEU A 123 4.29 2.86 -4.02
CA LEU A 123 4.99 1.68 -4.56
C LEU A 123 4.73 0.48 -3.64
N ALA A 124 3.94 -0.48 -4.13
CA ALA A 124 3.67 -1.75 -3.47
C ALA A 124 4.74 -2.77 -3.86
N LEU A 125 5.80 -2.88 -3.05
CA LEU A 125 6.93 -3.77 -3.29
C LEU A 125 6.75 -5.09 -2.52
N HIS A 126 7.26 -6.20 -3.10
CA HIS A 126 7.11 -7.54 -2.53
C HIS A 126 8.45 -8.23 -2.32
N ALA A 127 9.49 -7.46 -2.08
CA ALA A 127 10.83 -7.98 -1.81
C ALA A 127 10.86 -8.91 -0.60
N THR A 128 11.64 -9.98 -0.66
CA THR A 128 11.87 -10.89 0.46
C THR A 128 13.32 -11.40 0.48
N VAL A 129 13.82 -11.71 1.65
CA VAL A 129 15.12 -12.37 1.81
C VAL A 129 15.03 -13.86 1.52
N PRO A 130 16.14 -14.53 1.12
CA PRO A 130 16.21 -15.97 1.07
C PRO A 130 15.82 -16.60 2.41
N GLY A 131 15.07 -17.69 2.38
CA GLY A 131 14.57 -18.39 3.55
C GLY A 131 13.39 -19.29 3.21
N ASP A 132 12.49 -19.49 4.16
CA ASP A 132 11.36 -20.41 4.05
C ASP A 132 10.30 -20.01 3.01
N PHE A 133 10.35 -18.77 2.50
CA PHE A 133 9.39 -18.27 1.51
C PHE A 133 9.36 -19.13 0.23
N ALA A 134 10.49 -19.70 -0.17
CA ALA A 134 10.54 -20.61 -1.32
C ALA A 134 9.69 -21.88 -1.12
N GLY A 135 9.51 -22.33 0.13
CA GLY A 135 8.61 -23.43 0.48
C GLY A 135 7.12 -23.06 0.43
N ILE A 136 6.81 -21.78 0.64
CA ILE A 136 5.43 -21.26 0.66
C ILE A 136 4.97 -20.88 -0.75
N ALA A 137 5.82 -20.20 -1.53
CA ALA A 137 5.47 -19.65 -2.84
C ALA A 137 6.65 -19.75 -3.81
N ARG A 138 6.98 -20.98 -4.23
CA ARG A 138 8.17 -21.30 -5.06
C ARG A 138 8.25 -20.44 -6.33
N ASP A 139 7.14 -20.29 -7.05
CA ASP A 139 7.10 -19.57 -8.33
C ASP A 139 7.31 -18.04 -8.17
N HIS A 140 7.18 -17.54 -6.96
CA HIS A 140 7.37 -16.13 -6.64
C HIS A 140 8.68 -15.83 -5.92
N ALA A 141 9.40 -16.84 -5.43
CA ALA A 141 10.58 -16.63 -4.59
C ALA A 141 11.72 -15.97 -5.38
N GLY A 142 12.01 -16.45 -6.58
CA GLY A 142 13.16 -15.99 -7.36
C GLY A 142 13.15 -14.50 -7.65
N TRP A 143 12.07 -13.96 -8.20
CA TRP A 143 12.00 -12.53 -8.52
C TRP A 143 11.92 -11.65 -7.25
N ARG A 144 11.32 -12.12 -6.15
CA ARG A 144 11.27 -11.39 -4.88
C ARG A 144 12.65 -11.27 -4.23
N PHE A 145 13.48 -12.31 -4.31
CA PHE A 145 14.86 -12.27 -3.82
C PHE A 145 15.70 -11.28 -4.63
N ARG A 146 15.60 -11.33 -5.97
CA ARG A 146 16.30 -10.38 -6.84
C ARG A 146 15.88 -8.94 -6.59
N GLU A 147 14.58 -8.71 -6.41
CA GLU A 147 14.06 -7.37 -6.07
C GLU A 147 14.63 -6.89 -4.74
N TYR A 148 14.68 -7.77 -3.72
CA TYR A 148 15.29 -7.43 -2.44
C TYR A 148 16.76 -7.02 -2.59
N GLU A 149 17.57 -7.84 -3.27
CA GLU A 149 19.00 -7.56 -3.46
C GLU A 149 19.23 -6.23 -4.19
N TRP A 150 18.44 -5.99 -5.23
CA TRP A 150 18.54 -4.76 -6.01
C TRP A 150 18.12 -3.53 -5.20
N LEU A 151 17.03 -3.61 -4.44
CA LEU A 151 16.57 -2.54 -3.55
C LEU A 151 17.56 -2.27 -2.43
N ALA A 152 18.08 -3.33 -1.77
CA ALA A 152 19.07 -3.23 -0.71
C ALA A 152 20.40 -2.63 -1.20
N GLY A 153 20.76 -2.89 -2.47
CA GLY A 153 21.89 -2.26 -3.15
C GLY A 153 21.66 -0.80 -3.57
N GLY A 154 20.52 -0.21 -3.26
CA GLY A 154 20.21 1.19 -3.59
C GLY A 154 19.74 1.44 -5.03
N GLY A 155 19.41 0.39 -5.78
CA GLY A 155 19.04 0.51 -7.19
C GLY A 155 17.87 1.46 -7.45
N LEU A 156 16.79 1.35 -6.67
CA LEU A 156 15.63 2.25 -6.80
C LEU A 156 15.98 3.69 -6.39
N SER A 157 16.73 3.86 -5.30
CA SER A 157 17.14 5.19 -4.83
C SER A 157 17.95 5.92 -5.90
N ALA A 158 18.95 5.26 -6.48
CA ALA A 158 19.77 5.84 -7.53
C ALA A 158 18.96 6.25 -8.77
N LEU A 159 17.98 5.44 -9.18
CA LEU A 159 17.09 5.78 -10.30
C LEU A 159 16.20 6.98 -9.97
N CYS A 160 15.64 7.03 -8.77
CA CYS A 160 14.79 8.15 -8.33
C CYS A 160 15.60 9.44 -8.27
N ASP A 161 16.80 9.41 -7.70
CA ASP A 161 17.69 10.58 -7.62
C ASP A 161 18.06 11.10 -9.01
N ALA A 162 18.41 10.20 -9.94
CA ALA A 162 18.72 10.56 -11.32
C ALA A 162 17.53 11.16 -12.08
N ALA A 163 16.30 10.76 -11.74
CA ALA A 163 15.07 11.25 -12.33
C ALA A 163 14.45 12.46 -11.60
N GLY A 164 15.08 12.96 -10.52
CA GLY A 164 14.51 14.03 -9.70
C GLY A 164 13.26 13.61 -8.94
N VAL A 165 13.07 12.32 -8.71
CA VAL A 165 11.94 11.76 -7.95
C VAL A 165 12.34 11.62 -6.48
N ARG A 166 11.56 12.21 -5.59
CA ARG A 166 11.81 12.13 -4.15
C ARG A 166 11.15 10.90 -3.53
N LEU A 167 11.94 10.01 -2.94
CA LEU A 167 11.43 8.92 -2.12
C LEU A 167 10.91 9.44 -0.77
N LEU A 168 9.71 9.03 -0.39
CA LEU A 168 9.08 9.35 0.89
C LEU A 168 8.72 8.07 1.62
N GLY A 169 9.04 7.99 2.89
CA GLY A 169 8.48 6.96 3.76
C GLY A 169 7.05 7.31 4.19
N CYS A 170 6.21 6.30 4.41
CA CYS A 170 4.82 6.48 4.83
C CYS A 170 4.66 7.29 6.12
N ARG A 171 5.72 7.43 6.94
CA ARG A 171 5.70 8.25 8.15
C ARG A 171 5.45 9.74 7.86
N ALA A 172 5.98 10.27 6.76
CA ALA A 172 5.72 11.65 6.35
C ALA A 172 4.24 11.85 5.97
N VAL A 173 3.66 10.88 5.27
CA VAL A 173 2.23 10.91 4.91
C VAL A 173 1.34 10.74 6.15
N GLN A 174 1.72 9.86 7.08
CA GLN A 174 1.02 9.72 8.36
C GLN A 174 1.01 11.02 9.17
N ALA A 175 2.10 11.76 9.18
CA ALA A 175 2.14 13.05 9.88
C ALA A 175 1.11 14.02 9.28
N LEU A 176 1.02 14.11 7.97
CA LEU A 176 -0.02 14.88 7.29
C LEU A 176 -1.43 14.34 7.59
N TRP A 177 -1.61 13.02 7.56
CA TRP A 177 -2.89 12.37 7.88
C TRP A 177 -3.39 12.76 9.27
N ARG A 178 -2.53 12.82 10.27
CA ARG A 178 -2.88 13.16 11.65
C ARG A 178 -3.22 14.64 11.84
N THR A 179 -2.68 15.52 11.00
CA THR A 179 -2.87 16.97 11.10
C THR A 179 -3.90 17.54 10.14
N SER A 180 -4.16 16.86 9.02
CA SER A 180 -5.17 17.24 8.05
C SER A 180 -6.50 16.56 8.39
N GLY A 181 -7.54 17.29 8.58
CA GLY A 181 -8.86 16.78 8.88
C GLY A 181 -9.57 17.62 9.93
N PRO A 182 -10.86 17.39 10.15
CA PRO A 182 -11.62 18.16 11.13
C PRO A 182 -10.95 18.03 12.51
N ALA A 183 -10.86 19.15 13.21
CA ALA A 183 -10.30 19.19 14.56
C ALA A 183 -10.99 18.11 15.42
N ARG A 184 -10.22 17.23 16.04
CA ARG A 184 -10.76 16.30 17.04
C ARG A 184 -11.15 17.14 18.27
N HIS A 185 -12.46 17.22 18.51
CA HIS A 185 -13.02 17.82 19.71
C HIS A 185 -12.85 16.89 20.91
#